data_d1837b8a2d7f56b5cd94f1fb8c0a2566
#
_entry.id   d1837b8a2d7f56b5cd94f1fb8c0a2566
#
_cell.length_a   1.000
_cell.length_b   1.000
_cell.length_c   1.000
_cell.angle_alpha   90.00
_cell.angle_beta   90.00
_cell.angle_gamma   90.00
#
_symmetry.space_group_name_H-M   'P 1'
#
loop_
_entity.id
_entity.type
_entity.pdbx_description
1 polymer ?
#
loop_
_entity_poly.entity_id
_entity_poly.type
_entity_poly.pdbx_seq_one_letter_code
_entity_poly.pdbx_strand_id
1 'polypeptide(L)'
;PTNPKSNQADLKYVYQVLMDIKKNLNKYKIIVTKSTVPVTTGDKIQNLLTTKNNKKLFDVVSNPEFLREGEAIRDFMFPDRVVVGTNSKKANNVLKNLYSPIIKKKGRYFNTSRRAAEVIKYAANAFLATKITFINEISNLCEKLKVDVTDVSVGIGADERIGGRSVS
;
A
#
# COMPACT_ATOMS: atom_id res chain seq x y z
N PRO A 1 -4.34 -11.97 6.32
CA PRO A 1 -3.47 -13.14 6.45
C PRO A 1 -3.38 -13.90 5.13
N THR A 2 -2.31 -14.69 4.98
CA THR A 2 -2.13 -15.59 3.83
C THR A 2 -2.70 -16.95 4.18
N ASN A 3 -3.44 -17.57 3.28
CA ASN A 3 -3.93 -18.92 3.46
C ASN A 3 -2.76 -19.91 3.35
N PRO A 4 -2.42 -20.67 4.42
CA PRO A 4 -1.23 -21.53 4.43
C PRO A 4 -1.30 -22.69 3.43
N LYS A 5 -2.49 -23.07 2.95
CA LYS A 5 -2.67 -24.17 1.97
C LYS A 5 -2.53 -23.70 0.52
N SER A 6 -2.92 -22.46 0.21
CA SER A 6 -2.93 -21.94 -1.17
C SER A 6 -1.89 -20.87 -1.43
N ASN A 7 -1.20 -20.37 -0.41
CA ASN A 7 -0.29 -19.20 -0.45
C ASN A 7 -0.96 -17.93 -1.02
N GLN A 8 -2.29 -17.90 -1.06
CA GLN A 8 -3.05 -16.75 -1.52
C GLN A 8 -3.55 -15.89 -0.35
N ALA A 9 -3.79 -14.62 -0.60
CA ALA A 9 -4.37 -13.73 0.41
C ALA A 9 -5.77 -14.23 0.82
N ASP A 10 -5.98 -14.41 2.12
CA ASP A 10 -7.29 -14.74 2.67
C ASP A 10 -8.14 -13.47 2.80
N LEU A 11 -9.14 -13.36 1.94
CA LEU A 11 -10.07 -12.23 1.90
C LEU A 11 -11.39 -12.50 2.62
N LYS A 12 -11.53 -13.62 3.36
CA LYS A 12 -12.78 -14.02 4.03
C LYS A 12 -13.35 -12.89 4.90
N TYR A 13 -12.52 -12.29 5.74
CA TYR A 13 -12.95 -11.18 6.60
C TYR A 13 -13.32 -9.91 5.80
N VAL A 14 -12.61 -9.64 4.70
CA VAL A 14 -12.96 -8.52 3.81
C VAL A 14 -14.37 -8.73 3.25
N TYR A 15 -14.67 -9.93 2.74
CA TYR A 15 -15.99 -10.23 2.21
C TYR A 15 -17.07 -10.20 3.27
N GLN A 16 -16.81 -10.66 4.49
CA GLN A 16 -17.76 -10.60 5.60
C GLN A 16 -18.15 -9.14 5.91
N VAL A 17 -17.16 -8.26 6.09
CA VAL A 17 -17.40 -6.82 6.31
C VAL A 17 -18.15 -6.18 5.14
N LEU A 18 -17.85 -6.58 3.90
CA LEU A 18 -18.56 -6.06 2.73
C LEU A 18 -20.04 -6.46 2.70
N MET A 19 -20.39 -7.66 3.18
CA MET A 19 -21.79 -8.08 3.30
C MET A 19 -22.54 -7.23 4.33
N ASP A 20 -21.90 -6.91 5.45
CA ASP A 20 -22.48 -6.06 6.47
C ASP A 20 -22.64 -4.61 5.98
N ILE A 21 -21.66 -4.09 5.25
CA ILE A 21 -21.76 -2.79 4.58
C ILE A 21 -22.93 -2.80 3.60
N LYS A 22 -23.08 -3.84 2.78
CA LYS A 22 -24.14 -3.96 1.77
C LYS A 22 -25.53 -3.88 2.38
N LYS A 23 -25.75 -4.54 3.53
CA LYS A 23 -27.03 -4.50 4.27
C LYS A 23 -27.34 -3.10 4.81
N ASN A 24 -26.31 -2.32 5.15
CA ASN A 24 -26.41 -1.00 5.79
C ASN A 24 -26.13 0.17 4.82
N LEU A 25 -26.19 -0.06 3.51
CA LEU A 25 -25.91 0.95 2.50
C LEU A 25 -27.18 1.78 2.20
N ASN A 26 -27.58 2.62 3.16
CA ASN A 26 -28.80 3.46 3.14
C ASN A 26 -28.54 4.92 2.72
N LYS A 27 -27.30 5.36 2.73
CA LYS A 27 -26.85 6.69 2.30
C LYS A 27 -25.47 6.62 1.68
N TYR A 28 -25.03 7.68 1.00
CA TYR A 28 -23.72 7.71 0.35
C TYR A 28 -22.58 7.43 1.33
N LYS A 29 -21.72 6.50 0.94
CA LYS A 29 -20.51 6.10 1.68
C LYS A 29 -19.30 5.99 0.73
N ILE A 30 -18.13 6.28 1.24
CA ILE A 30 -16.85 5.96 0.58
C ILE A 30 -16.30 4.72 1.27
N ILE A 31 -16.12 3.66 0.51
CA ILE A 31 -15.61 2.37 1.01
C ILE A 31 -14.14 2.31 0.67
N VAL A 32 -13.30 2.34 1.69
CA VAL A 32 -11.83 2.45 1.53
C VAL A 32 -11.17 1.16 1.95
N THR A 33 -10.44 0.52 1.02
CA THR A 33 -9.56 -0.60 1.32
C THR A 33 -8.19 -0.07 1.70
N LYS A 34 -7.81 -0.25 2.97
CA LYS A 34 -6.50 0.18 3.51
C LYS A 34 -5.48 -0.95 3.48
N SER A 35 -5.92 -2.18 3.69
CA SER A 35 -5.08 -3.38 3.73
C SER A 35 -4.44 -3.67 2.38
N THR A 36 -3.28 -4.34 2.40
CA THR A 36 -2.67 -4.92 1.21
C THR A 36 -3.55 -6.06 0.70
N VAL A 37 -4.09 -5.90 -0.49
CA VAL A 37 -5.00 -6.85 -1.12
C VAL A 37 -4.55 -7.16 -2.55
N PRO A 38 -4.85 -8.34 -3.09
CA PRO A 38 -4.55 -8.67 -4.48
C PRO A 38 -5.07 -7.64 -5.47
N VAL A 39 -4.33 -7.41 -6.54
CA VAL A 39 -4.74 -6.51 -7.62
C VAL A 39 -6.12 -6.93 -8.15
N THR A 40 -6.97 -5.97 -8.49
CA THR A 40 -8.40 -6.11 -8.84
C THR A 40 -9.37 -6.28 -7.68
N THR A 41 -8.91 -6.32 -6.43
CA THR A 41 -9.82 -6.46 -5.27
C THR A 41 -10.80 -5.28 -5.19
N GLY A 42 -10.36 -4.06 -5.45
CA GLY A 42 -11.25 -2.89 -5.48
C GLY A 42 -12.36 -3.01 -6.55
N ASP A 43 -12.07 -3.62 -7.69
CA ASP A 43 -13.08 -3.87 -8.72
C ASP A 43 -14.06 -4.97 -8.30
N LYS A 44 -13.57 -6.04 -7.65
CA LYS A 44 -14.41 -7.09 -7.09
C LYS A 44 -15.36 -6.54 -6.01
N ILE A 45 -14.85 -5.65 -5.14
CA ILE A 45 -15.66 -4.95 -4.13
C ILE A 45 -16.76 -4.12 -4.81
N GLN A 46 -16.40 -3.32 -5.81
CA GLN A 46 -17.35 -2.52 -6.58
C GLN A 46 -18.46 -3.39 -7.16
N ASN A 47 -18.12 -4.51 -7.81
CA ASN A 47 -19.08 -5.41 -8.42
C ASN A 47 -19.98 -6.10 -7.38
N LEU A 48 -19.42 -6.58 -6.27
CA LEU A 48 -20.14 -7.25 -5.19
C LEU A 48 -21.20 -6.36 -4.55
N LEU A 49 -20.87 -5.08 -4.34
CA LEU A 49 -21.76 -4.13 -3.68
C LEU A 49 -22.78 -3.54 -4.64
N THR A 50 -22.49 -3.48 -5.94
CA THR A 50 -23.38 -2.85 -6.93
C THR A 50 -24.68 -3.62 -7.10
N THR A 51 -25.79 -2.90 -7.01
CA THR A 51 -27.15 -3.35 -7.37
C THR A 51 -27.80 -2.31 -8.27
N LYS A 52 -28.99 -2.64 -8.85
CA LYS A 52 -29.73 -1.68 -9.69
C LYS A 52 -30.05 -0.37 -8.95
N ASN A 53 -30.26 -0.44 -7.63
CA ASN A 53 -30.79 0.67 -6.83
C ASN A 53 -29.72 1.46 -6.05
N ASN A 54 -28.45 0.97 -5.96
CA ASN A 54 -27.48 1.58 -5.08
C ASN A 54 -26.24 2.16 -5.78
N LYS A 55 -26.17 2.18 -7.11
CA LYS A 55 -24.99 2.64 -7.89
C LYS A 55 -24.46 4.02 -7.51
N LYS A 56 -25.34 4.90 -7.02
CA LYS A 56 -25.01 6.27 -6.61
C LYS A 56 -24.76 6.42 -5.11
N LEU A 57 -24.92 5.33 -4.35
CA LEU A 57 -24.83 5.35 -2.89
C LEU A 57 -23.42 5.09 -2.38
N PHE A 58 -22.48 4.72 -3.24
CA PHE A 58 -21.10 4.48 -2.78
C PHE A 58 -20.06 4.67 -3.87
N ASP A 59 -18.85 4.94 -3.44
CA ASP A 59 -17.62 4.86 -4.22
C ASP A 59 -16.63 3.92 -3.52
N VAL A 60 -15.83 3.20 -4.31
CA VAL A 60 -14.76 2.33 -3.81
C VAL A 60 -13.41 2.96 -4.06
N VAL A 61 -12.58 2.95 -3.04
CA VAL A 61 -11.23 3.52 -3.04
C VAL A 61 -10.23 2.48 -2.58
N SER A 62 -9.14 2.31 -3.30
CA SER A 62 -7.95 1.58 -2.86
C SER A 62 -6.93 2.59 -2.32
N ASN A 63 -6.67 2.53 -1.00
CA ASN A 63 -5.76 3.45 -0.33
C ASN A 63 -4.77 2.65 0.54
N PRO A 64 -3.80 1.97 -0.10
CA PRO A 64 -2.85 1.14 0.63
C PRO A 64 -1.99 1.97 1.58
N GLU A 65 -1.56 1.34 2.67
CA GLU A 65 -0.61 1.89 3.62
C GLU A 65 0.83 1.53 3.25
N PHE A 66 1.81 2.33 3.71
CA PHE A 66 3.24 2.13 3.52
C PHE A 66 3.98 2.28 4.86
N LEU A 67 3.44 1.62 5.89
CA LEU A 67 3.93 1.72 7.27
C LEU A 67 5.03 0.68 7.50
N ARG A 68 6.06 1.09 8.23
CA ARG A 68 7.11 0.19 8.73
C ARG A 68 6.69 -0.39 10.08
N GLU A 69 7.03 -1.63 10.33
CA GLU A 69 6.88 -2.24 11.64
C GLU A 69 7.72 -1.48 12.67
N GLY A 70 7.14 -1.22 13.84
CA GLY A 70 7.78 -0.39 14.88
C GLY A 70 7.65 1.13 14.70
N GLU A 71 7.44 1.64 13.48
CA GLU A 71 7.39 3.07 13.16
C GLU A 71 6.00 3.53 12.63
N ALA A 72 4.97 2.71 12.79
CA ALA A 72 3.68 2.89 12.12
C ALA A 72 3.01 4.26 12.40
N ILE A 73 3.06 4.75 13.65
CA ILE A 73 2.48 6.05 14.03
C ILE A 73 3.21 7.18 13.31
N ARG A 74 4.54 7.16 13.34
CA ARG A 74 5.38 8.16 12.69
C ARG A 74 5.15 8.19 11.17
N ASP A 75 5.17 7.02 10.54
CA ASP A 75 4.96 6.88 9.10
C ASP A 75 3.55 7.33 8.67
N PHE A 76 2.55 7.12 9.52
CA PHE A 76 1.19 7.60 9.27
C PHE A 76 1.08 9.12 9.42
N MET A 77 1.69 9.71 10.44
CA MET A 77 1.63 11.14 10.72
C MET A 77 2.53 11.98 9.81
N PHE A 78 3.59 11.39 9.26
CA PHE A 78 4.58 12.04 8.39
C PHE A 78 4.86 11.18 7.15
N PRO A 79 3.86 10.86 6.34
CA PRO A 79 4.01 9.95 5.22
C PRO A 79 4.86 10.58 4.10
N ASP A 80 5.75 9.81 3.49
CA ASP A 80 6.43 10.22 2.26
C ASP A 80 5.42 10.40 1.12
N ARG A 81 4.38 9.58 1.11
CA ARG A 81 3.30 9.61 0.13
C ARG A 81 2.00 9.03 0.66
N VAL A 82 0.89 9.54 0.15
CA VAL A 82 -0.45 8.96 0.26
C VAL A 82 -0.93 8.59 -1.14
N VAL A 83 -1.23 7.32 -1.38
CA VAL A 83 -1.72 6.83 -2.66
C VAL A 83 -3.22 6.56 -2.55
N VAL A 84 -4.02 7.18 -3.40
CA VAL A 84 -5.47 7.03 -3.44
C VAL A 84 -5.90 6.61 -4.83
N GLY A 85 -6.39 5.38 -4.94
CA GLY A 85 -6.89 4.80 -6.18
C GLY A 85 -8.41 4.91 -6.28
N THR A 86 -8.91 5.79 -7.13
CA THR A 86 -10.35 5.93 -7.40
C THR A 86 -10.62 6.65 -8.70
N ASN A 87 -11.72 6.29 -9.37
CA ASN A 87 -12.22 7.00 -10.53
C ASN A 87 -13.25 8.09 -10.16
N SER A 88 -13.68 8.16 -8.89
CA SER A 88 -14.63 9.15 -8.39
C SER A 88 -13.94 10.44 -7.98
N LYS A 89 -14.20 11.53 -8.68
CA LYS A 89 -13.73 12.87 -8.29
C LYS A 89 -14.22 13.26 -6.89
N LYS A 90 -15.47 12.88 -6.54
CA LYS A 90 -16.06 13.14 -5.23
C LYS A 90 -15.28 12.43 -4.13
N ALA A 91 -15.07 11.11 -4.26
CA ALA A 91 -14.31 10.35 -3.29
C ALA A 91 -12.86 10.85 -3.18
N ASN A 92 -12.21 11.16 -4.30
CA ASN A 92 -10.87 11.72 -4.30
C ASN A 92 -10.77 13.04 -3.52
N ASN A 93 -11.70 13.97 -3.71
CA ASN A 93 -11.71 15.24 -3.00
C ASN A 93 -11.88 15.06 -1.48
N VAL A 94 -12.77 14.15 -1.08
CA VAL A 94 -12.95 13.82 0.35
C VAL A 94 -11.66 13.27 0.95
N LEU A 95 -11.02 12.29 0.28
CA LEU A 95 -9.76 11.69 0.76
C LEU A 95 -8.62 12.73 0.77
N LYS A 96 -8.53 13.58 -0.24
CA LYS A 96 -7.53 14.66 -0.30
C LYS A 96 -7.69 15.62 0.87
N ASN A 97 -8.92 16.01 1.20
CA ASN A 97 -9.20 16.88 2.36
C ASN A 97 -8.89 16.16 3.68
N LEU A 98 -9.25 14.87 3.80
CA LEU A 98 -8.97 14.06 4.99
C LEU A 98 -7.46 13.97 5.27
N TYR A 99 -6.65 13.77 4.24
CA TYR A 99 -5.20 13.65 4.38
C TYR A 99 -4.46 14.99 4.38
N SER A 100 -5.12 16.10 4.03
CA SER A 100 -4.46 17.40 3.91
C SER A 100 -3.66 17.84 5.14
N PRO A 101 -4.07 17.59 6.39
CA PRO A 101 -3.31 18.02 7.57
C PRO A 101 -1.93 17.34 7.68
N ILE A 102 -1.82 16.09 7.25
CA ILE A 102 -0.58 15.31 7.37
C ILE A 102 0.32 15.44 6.14
N ILE A 103 -0.25 15.70 4.95
CA ILE A 103 0.51 15.84 3.69
C ILE A 103 1.23 17.18 3.61
N LYS A 104 0.69 18.24 4.21
CA LYS A 104 1.23 19.63 4.16
C LYS A 104 2.67 19.76 4.63
N LYS A 105 3.20 18.81 5.41
CA LYS A 105 4.55 18.91 5.99
C LYS A 105 5.65 18.39 5.06
N LYS A 106 5.46 17.28 4.35
CA LYS A 106 6.47 16.68 3.42
C LYS A 106 5.88 15.67 2.41
N GLY A 107 4.66 15.19 2.66
CA GLY A 107 4.08 14.08 1.90
C GLY A 107 3.54 14.48 0.52
N ARG A 108 3.58 13.56 -0.41
CA ARG A 108 2.96 13.70 -1.73
C ARG A 108 1.63 12.97 -1.79
N TYR A 109 0.61 13.58 -2.37
CA TYR A 109 -0.67 12.93 -2.61
C TYR A 109 -0.77 12.50 -4.07
N PHE A 110 -0.99 11.19 -4.30
CA PHE A 110 -1.15 10.61 -5.62
C PHE A 110 -2.57 10.10 -5.80
N ASN A 111 -3.30 10.67 -6.75
CA ASN A 111 -4.54 10.09 -7.22
C ASN A 111 -4.28 9.26 -8.49
N THR A 112 -4.79 8.04 -8.50
CA THR A 112 -4.61 7.10 -9.61
C THR A 112 -5.82 6.15 -9.71
N SER A 113 -5.79 5.16 -10.62
CA SER A 113 -6.81 4.11 -10.64
C SER A 113 -6.67 3.15 -9.46
N ARG A 114 -7.76 2.46 -9.08
CA ARG A 114 -7.73 1.46 -8.01
C ARG A 114 -6.66 0.39 -8.26
N ARG A 115 -6.62 -0.16 -9.48
CA ARG A 115 -5.62 -1.19 -9.84
C ARG A 115 -4.20 -0.67 -9.72
N ALA A 116 -3.94 0.55 -10.18
CA ALA A 116 -2.61 1.14 -10.06
C ALA A 116 -2.21 1.34 -8.58
N ALA A 117 -3.12 1.80 -7.72
CA ALA A 117 -2.85 1.92 -6.28
C ALA A 117 -2.51 0.56 -5.64
N GLU A 118 -3.22 -0.50 -6.00
CA GLU A 118 -2.96 -1.87 -5.54
C GLU A 118 -1.59 -2.37 -6.05
N VAL A 119 -1.26 -2.16 -7.34
CA VAL A 119 0.05 -2.54 -7.92
C VAL A 119 1.19 -1.76 -7.27
N ILE A 120 1.03 -0.45 -7.02
CA ILE A 120 2.05 0.38 -6.37
C ILE A 120 2.46 -0.21 -5.01
N LYS A 121 1.51 -0.71 -4.22
CA LYS A 121 1.83 -1.36 -2.94
C LYS A 121 2.66 -2.63 -3.12
N TYR A 122 2.27 -3.51 -4.04
CA TYR A 122 3.02 -4.73 -4.32
C TYR A 122 4.41 -4.44 -4.89
N ALA A 123 4.49 -3.53 -5.85
CA ALA A 123 5.76 -3.17 -6.46
C ALA A 123 6.73 -2.57 -5.44
N ALA A 124 6.24 -1.68 -4.54
CA ALA A 124 7.06 -1.12 -3.48
C ALA A 124 7.59 -2.20 -2.53
N ASN A 125 6.72 -3.11 -2.08
CA ASN A 125 7.12 -4.20 -1.18
C ASN A 125 8.11 -5.16 -1.86
N ALA A 126 7.86 -5.54 -3.12
CA ALA A 126 8.75 -6.40 -3.89
C ALA A 126 10.12 -5.76 -4.10
N PHE A 127 10.16 -4.46 -4.41
CA PHE A 127 11.40 -3.73 -4.57
C PHE A 127 12.22 -3.68 -3.27
N LEU A 128 11.57 -3.42 -2.13
CA LEU A 128 12.24 -3.44 -0.82
C LEU A 128 12.78 -4.84 -0.49
N ALA A 129 12.00 -5.89 -0.73
CA ALA A 129 12.46 -7.27 -0.55
C ALA A 129 13.66 -7.60 -1.46
N THR A 130 13.65 -7.15 -2.72
CA THR A 130 14.77 -7.32 -3.66
C THR A 130 16.03 -6.63 -3.13
N LYS A 131 15.93 -5.42 -2.56
CA LYS A 131 17.08 -4.72 -1.97
C LYS A 131 17.68 -5.50 -0.80
N ILE A 132 16.84 -6.06 0.08
CA ILE A 132 17.31 -6.90 1.20
C ILE A 132 17.97 -8.18 0.68
N THR A 133 17.38 -8.84 -0.29
CA THR A 133 17.98 -10.04 -0.91
C THR A 133 19.32 -9.71 -1.55
N PHE A 134 19.40 -8.60 -2.27
CA PHE A 134 20.64 -8.16 -2.92
C PHE A 134 21.76 -7.96 -1.90
N ILE A 135 21.53 -7.24 -0.79
CA ILE A 135 22.59 -7.00 0.20
C ILE A 135 23.00 -8.30 0.93
N ASN A 136 22.06 -9.24 1.12
CA ASN A 136 22.38 -10.56 1.68
C ASN A 136 23.30 -11.36 0.75
N GLU A 137 23.08 -11.32 -0.56
CA GLU A 137 23.97 -11.97 -1.54
C GLU A 137 25.36 -11.31 -1.54
N ILE A 138 25.42 -9.98 -1.43
CA ILE A 138 26.68 -9.24 -1.28
C ILE A 138 27.39 -9.63 0.03
N SER A 139 26.64 -9.81 1.14
CA SER A 139 27.20 -10.27 2.41
C SER A 139 27.88 -11.64 2.26
N ASN A 140 27.26 -12.59 1.58
CA ASN A 140 27.84 -13.92 1.30
C ASN A 140 29.14 -13.81 0.49
N LEU A 141 29.23 -12.86 -0.44
CA LEU A 141 30.45 -12.58 -1.19
C LEU A 141 31.55 -11.96 -0.30
N CYS A 142 31.18 -10.99 0.54
CA CYS A 142 32.08 -10.31 1.46
C CYS A 142 32.71 -11.29 2.44
N GLU A 143 31.94 -12.26 2.98
CA GLU A 143 32.49 -13.32 3.84
C GLU A 143 33.62 -14.09 3.13
N LYS A 144 33.41 -14.51 1.89
CA LYS A 144 34.42 -15.24 1.11
C LYS A 144 35.67 -14.41 0.83
N LEU A 145 35.51 -13.10 0.67
CA LEU A 145 36.60 -12.17 0.39
C LEU A 145 37.21 -11.57 1.66
N LYS A 146 36.68 -11.87 2.84
CA LYS A 146 37.08 -11.29 4.15
C LYS A 146 36.97 -9.76 4.16
N VAL A 147 35.93 -9.23 3.60
CA VAL A 147 35.57 -7.80 3.56
C VAL A 147 34.40 -7.55 4.50
N ASP A 148 34.36 -6.40 5.17
CA ASP A 148 33.20 -6.01 5.98
C ASP A 148 32.05 -5.55 5.05
N VAL A 149 30.90 -6.21 5.16
CA VAL A 149 29.69 -5.86 4.40
C VAL A 149 29.19 -4.46 4.75
N THR A 150 29.46 -3.97 5.97
CA THR A 150 29.08 -2.62 6.40
C THR A 150 29.76 -1.57 5.56
N ASP A 151 31.07 -1.70 5.30
CA ASP A 151 31.82 -0.79 4.45
C ASP A 151 31.26 -0.78 3.02
N VAL A 152 30.94 -1.95 2.48
CA VAL A 152 30.36 -2.09 1.15
C VAL A 152 28.97 -1.44 1.11
N SER A 153 28.11 -1.71 2.11
CA SER A 153 26.75 -1.16 2.16
C SER A 153 26.73 0.36 2.29
N VAL A 154 27.63 0.93 3.10
CA VAL A 154 27.81 2.39 3.22
C VAL A 154 28.32 2.97 1.91
N GLY A 155 29.31 2.32 1.28
CA GLY A 155 29.87 2.78 0.02
C GLY A 155 28.85 2.84 -1.12
N ILE A 156 28.09 1.76 -1.34
CA ILE A 156 27.04 1.75 -2.37
C ILE A 156 25.86 2.66 -2.01
N GLY A 157 25.53 2.78 -0.72
CA GLY A 157 24.45 3.62 -0.21
C GLY A 157 24.73 5.13 -0.32
N ALA A 158 25.98 5.53 -0.49
CA ALA A 158 26.38 6.92 -0.74
C ALA A 158 25.96 7.42 -2.13
N ASP A 159 25.69 6.53 -3.08
CA ASP A 159 25.11 6.90 -4.37
C ASP A 159 23.61 7.23 -4.18
N GLU A 160 23.22 8.49 -4.46
CA GLU A 160 21.84 8.97 -4.32
C GLU A 160 20.82 8.13 -5.11
N ARG A 161 21.22 7.47 -6.20
CA ARG A 161 20.37 6.60 -7.02
C ARG A 161 20.03 5.29 -6.31
N ILE A 162 20.87 4.84 -5.39
CA ILE A 162 20.72 3.60 -4.61
C ILE A 162 20.08 3.90 -3.25
N GLY A 163 20.59 4.94 -2.56
CA GLY A 163 20.06 5.45 -1.29
C GLY A 163 20.44 4.63 -0.06
N GLY A 164 21.02 5.29 0.95
CA GLY A 164 21.58 4.65 2.14
C GLY A 164 20.57 4.01 3.11
N ARG A 165 19.28 4.35 3.06
CA ARG A 165 18.24 3.84 3.99
C ARG A 165 17.78 2.40 3.73
N SER A 166 18.35 1.72 2.77
CA SER A 166 17.85 0.39 2.33
C SER A 166 18.89 -0.70 2.43
N VAL A 167 20.07 -0.40 2.92
CA VAL A 167 21.22 -1.32 2.98
C VAL A 167 21.86 -1.38 4.38
N SER A 168 21.27 -0.68 5.38
CA SER A 168 21.68 -0.75 6.79
C SER A 168 20.71 -1.59 7.60
#